data_2bc929c8c75138261badd19b78745749
#
_entry.id   2bc929c8c75138261badd19b78745749
#
_cell.length_a   1.000
_cell.length_b   1.000
_cell.length_c   1.000
_cell.angle_alpha   90.00
_cell.angle_beta   90.00
_cell.angle_gamma   90.00
#
_symmetry.space_group_name_H-M   'P 1'
#
loop_
_entity.id
_entity.type
_entity.pdbx_description
1 polymer ?
#
loop_
_entity_poly.entity_id
_entity_poly.type
_entity_poly.pdbx_seq_one_letter_code
_entity_poly.pdbx_strand_id
1 'polypeptide(L)'
;MKALLQKISFSFTLLFSINAHSQCTVNNISGDLIIGSNIIMTGTYNVTGKFVIPSGISVFVQAYSSGNCGKLVINAQNIYVHGSILGNTSGYPGGTGGVGGFSVTSITGDAVSLTGCNNKDNTGHVTVEGGKQGLAGSGLGGGIPGANGANGSGPKQQCLSNDDECGMIGSAGGAGGGSGGTYGGKGGNGANGGNGTNSYTATGVNVSTGYAVIPGNGGVGGVALNSIGTGTGNDIDLGSGGAGSGGGGRSYIAGLQGSKGGNGGGLIKLVANDTLSITGLIAASGENGLAGGKGGDGGVTAKCCSDGCDDCGEATLSCGAGGGSGAGGGSGGGIYLESLNKAVITGTLVATGGNGGSGAAKGNGTSCNYSATFCGSQGITSGDGSNGNAGGGGGGGRIKIFVPTCVQNTITPTSNVAGGTGANTGLIGSYNVICSVTGIYDNYVFHQIAISPNPATNQISIKFKYFDSFKDENSTIEIIDLNGKKVLETSSLLHITNEQNIDISELQSGLYFLRLKTADFLINQKFIKQ
;
A
#
# COMPACT_ATOMS: atom_id res chain seq x y z
N MET A 1 64.86 -13.83 -7.20
CA MET A 1 63.52 -13.56 -7.69
C MET A 1 62.56 -13.56 -6.48
N LYS A 2 62.25 -12.39 -5.94
CA LYS A 2 61.34 -12.22 -4.79
C LYS A 2 59.93 -11.97 -5.32
N ALA A 3 59.02 -12.91 -5.05
CA ALA A 3 57.61 -12.75 -5.39
C ALA A 3 56.92 -11.82 -4.39
N LEU A 4 56.30 -10.77 -4.89
CA LEU A 4 55.55 -9.77 -4.14
C LEU A 4 54.11 -10.29 -3.94
N LEU A 5 53.76 -10.71 -2.72
CA LEU A 5 52.36 -10.99 -2.37
C LEU A 5 51.65 -9.67 -2.08
N GLN A 6 50.79 -9.23 -2.99
CA GLN A 6 49.83 -8.18 -2.72
C GLN A 6 48.65 -8.75 -1.91
N LYS A 7 48.54 -8.31 -0.67
CA LYS A 7 47.32 -8.53 0.15
C LYS A 7 46.20 -7.60 -0.34
N ILE A 8 45.21 -8.17 -1.00
CA ILE A 8 43.97 -7.47 -1.29
C ILE A 8 43.11 -7.54 -0.03
N SER A 9 42.99 -6.40 0.67
CA SER A 9 42.05 -6.22 1.78
C SER A 9 40.67 -5.90 1.21
N PHE A 10 39.77 -6.87 1.27
CA PHE A 10 38.35 -6.63 0.98
C PHE A 10 37.71 -5.97 2.21
N SER A 11 37.51 -4.65 2.14
CA SER A 11 36.70 -3.91 3.12
C SER A 11 35.23 -4.15 2.81
N PHE A 12 34.58 -5.01 3.58
CA PHE A 12 33.13 -5.24 3.51
C PHE A 12 32.44 -4.08 4.24
N THR A 13 32.08 -3.03 3.52
CA THR A 13 31.25 -1.95 4.08
C THR A 13 29.82 -2.48 4.18
N LEU A 14 29.45 -2.92 5.37
CA LEU A 14 28.08 -3.30 5.70
C LEU A 14 27.25 -2.00 5.73
N LEU A 15 26.57 -1.69 4.65
CA LEU A 15 25.55 -0.64 4.61
C LEU A 15 24.36 -1.09 5.46
N PHE A 16 24.37 -0.73 6.73
CA PHE A 16 23.15 -0.68 7.51
C PHE A 16 22.25 0.40 6.89
N SER A 17 21.22 0.00 6.17
CA SER A 17 20.09 0.87 5.91
C SER A 17 19.42 1.17 7.25
N ILE A 18 19.84 2.25 7.88
CA ILE A 18 19.07 2.86 8.97
C ILE A 18 17.76 3.28 8.31
N ASN A 19 16.69 2.53 8.57
CA ASN A 19 15.34 3.02 8.34
C ASN A 19 15.19 4.26 9.23
N ALA A 20 15.49 5.43 8.68
CA ALA A 20 15.15 6.70 9.28
C ALA A 20 13.61 6.73 9.32
N HIS A 21 13.03 6.30 10.44
CA HIS A 21 11.64 6.58 10.72
C HIS A 21 11.52 8.09 10.70
N SER A 22 10.74 8.61 9.75
CA SER A 22 10.39 10.01 9.68
C SER A 22 9.91 10.46 11.05
N GLN A 23 10.74 11.23 11.77
CA GLN A 23 10.33 11.81 13.03
C GLN A 23 9.33 12.91 12.71
N CYS A 24 8.06 12.69 13.10
CA CYS A 24 7.08 13.76 13.04
C CYS A 24 7.57 14.93 13.89
N THR A 25 7.57 16.11 13.31
CA THR A 25 7.89 17.33 14.05
C THR A 25 6.92 17.53 15.20
N VAL A 26 7.42 18.02 16.34
CA VAL A 26 6.62 18.45 17.48
C VAL A 26 6.78 19.97 17.61
N ASN A 27 5.66 20.68 17.50
CA ASN A 27 5.59 22.13 17.57
C ASN A 27 4.88 22.54 18.87
N ASN A 28 5.53 23.30 19.73
CA ASN A 28 4.93 23.82 20.95
C ASN A 28 4.57 25.29 20.74
N ILE A 29 3.28 25.59 20.81
CA ILE A 29 2.71 26.93 20.58
C ILE A 29 2.20 27.49 21.89
N SER A 30 2.74 28.63 22.30
CA SER A 30 2.25 29.37 23.48
C SER A 30 1.11 30.30 23.04
N GLY A 31 -0.04 30.17 23.70
CA GLY A 31 -1.24 30.92 23.35
C GLY A 31 -2.12 30.23 22.31
N ASP A 32 -2.89 31.01 21.58
CA ASP A 32 -3.85 30.53 20.58
C ASP A 32 -3.18 30.30 19.21
N LEU A 33 -3.60 29.26 18.51
CA LEU A 33 -3.25 29.01 17.10
C LEU A 33 -4.52 29.10 16.24
N ILE A 34 -4.66 30.22 15.52
CA ILE A 34 -5.80 30.48 14.63
C ILE A 34 -5.31 30.40 13.20
N ILE A 35 -5.89 29.48 12.41
CA ILE A 35 -5.52 29.28 11.01
C ILE A 35 -6.21 30.34 10.15
N GLY A 36 -5.44 31.29 9.60
CA GLY A 36 -5.96 32.44 8.84
C GLY A 36 -6.13 32.19 7.33
N SER A 37 -5.55 31.12 6.78
CA SER A 37 -5.63 30.76 5.37
C SER A 37 -5.46 29.26 5.18
N ASN A 38 -5.73 28.75 3.97
CA ASN A 38 -5.47 27.35 3.63
C ASN A 38 -3.98 27.02 3.81
N ILE A 39 -3.67 25.92 4.50
CA ILE A 39 -2.30 25.54 4.86
C ILE A 39 -2.11 24.01 4.85
N ILE A 40 -0.88 23.59 4.57
CA ILE A 40 -0.47 22.19 4.76
C ILE A 40 0.17 22.05 6.14
N MET A 41 -0.26 21.05 6.92
CA MET A 41 0.28 20.77 8.26
C MET A 41 0.64 19.29 8.39
N THR A 42 1.66 18.99 9.22
CA THR A 42 2.05 17.61 9.57
C THR A 42 2.70 17.60 10.95
N GLY A 43 2.68 16.43 11.59
CA GLY A 43 3.30 16.25 12.92
C GLY A 43 2.35 16.58 14.06
N THR A 44 2.93 16.93 15.21
CA THR A 44 2.20 17.22 16.45
C THR A 44 2.30 18.70 16.80
N TYR A 45 1.19 19.29 17.16
CA TYR A 45 1.09 20.68 17.65
C TYR A 45 0.51 20.67 19.06
N ASN A 46 1.29 21.12 20.04
CA ASN A 46 0.87 21.31 21.42
C ASN A 46 0.57 22.80 21.60
N VAL A 47 -0.70 23.17 21.70
CA VAL A 47 -1.18 24.55 21.78
C VAL A 47 -1.70 24.79 23.21
N THR A 48 -1.10 25.74 23.94
CA THR A 48 -1.53 26.03 25.32
C THR A 48 -2.87 26.74 25.41
N GLY A 49 -3.31 27.39 24.34
CA GLY A 49 -4.60 28.06 24.22
C GLY A 49 -5.58 27.33 23.30
N LYS A 50 -6.22 28.05 22.40
CA LYS A 50 -7.20 27.53 21.44
C LYS A 50 -6.54 27.17 20.11
N PHE A 51 -6.97 26.06 19.52
CA PHE A 51 -6.74 25.78 18.09
C PHE A 51 -8.04 26.04 17.33
N VAL A 52 -7.99 26.90 16.30
CA VAL A 52 -9.20 27.34 15.56
C VAL A 52 -8.97 27.24 14.06
N ILE A 53 -9.86 26.54 13.36
CA ILE A 53 -9.99 26.59 11.90
C ILE A 53 -11.34 27.27 11.57
N PRO A 54 -11.34 28.54 11.11
CA PRO A 54 -12.57 29.24 10.73
C PRO A 54 -13.26 28.58 9.54
N SER A 55 -14.56 28.90 9.38
CA SER A 55 -15.33 28.48 8.21
C SER A 55 -14.68 28.96 6.89
N GLY A 56 -14.67 28.11 5.87
CA GLY A 56 -14.04 28.38 4.58
C GLY A 56 -12.52 28.14 4.51
N ILE A 57 -11.86 27.86 5.65
CA ILE A 57 -10.43 27.55 5.71
C ILE A 57 -10.22 26.04 5.75
N SER A 58 -9.19 25.56 5.03
CA SER A 58 -8.81 24.16 4.98
C SER A 58 -7.37 23.93 5.44
N VAL A 59 -7.19 22.94 6.30
CA VAL A 59 -5.89 22.37 6.68
C VAL A 59 -5.72 21.06 5.93
N PHE A 60 -4.67 20.93 5.13
CA PHE A 60 -4.31 19.71 4.41
C PHE A 60 -3.24 18.96 5.19
N VAL A 61 -3.45 17.69 5.46
CA VAL A 61 -2.42 16.82 6.06
C VAL A 61 -1.42 16.44 4.99
N GLN A 62 -0.13 16.67 5.25
CA GLN A 62 0.92 16.32 4.30
C GLN A 62 1.01 14.79 4.13
N ALA A 63 1.12 14.34 2.88
CA ALA A 63 1.18 12.92 2.56
C ALA A 63 2.40 12.22 3.18
N TYR A 64 2.23 10.96 3.57
CA TYR A 64 3.31 10.11 4.07
C TYR A 64 4.42 9.95 3.02
N SER A 65 5.66 10.14 3.46
CA SER A 65 6.88 9.91 2.67
C SER A 65 8.04 9.62 3.61
N SER A 66 9.24 9.38 3.07
CA SER A 66 10.46 9.18 3.89
C SER A 66 10.78 10.35 4.85
N GLY A 67 10.26 11.56 4.58
CA GLY A 67 10.46 12.77 5.40
C GLY A 67 9.20 13.26 6.12
N ASN A 68 8.01 12.70 5.82
CA ASN A 68 6.73 13.18 6.34
C ASN A 68 5.90 12.03 6.90
N CYS A 69 5.23 12.25 8.01
CA CYS A 69 4.57 11.18 8.75
C CYS A 69 3.10 10.91 8.37
N GLY A 70 2.51 11.63 7.42
CA GLY A 70 1.14 11.44 6.98
C GLY A 70 0.08 11.69 8.05
N LYS A 71 0.44 12.35 9.16
CA LYS A 71 -0.44 12.57 10.31
C LYS A 71 -0.43 14.00 10.80
N LEU A 72 -1.56 14.41 11.36
CA LEU A 72 -1.74 15.66 12.09
C LEU A 72 -2.30 15.36 13.48
N VAL A 73 -1.58 15.74 14.51
CA VAL A 73 -1.98 15.63 15.91
C VAL A 73 -2.06 17.03 16.51
N ILE A 74 -3.22 17.39 17.03
CA ILE A 74 -3.44 18.66 17.73
C ILE A 74 -3.82 18.37 19.18
N ASN A 75 -3.02 18.86 20.12
CA ASN A 75 -3.32 18.88 21.54
C ASN A 75 -3.52 20.36 21.93
N ALA A 76 -4.69 20.74 22.44
CA ALA A 76 -4.98 22.12 22.80
C ALA A 76 -5.89 22.22 24.02
N GLN A 77 -5.96 23.39 24.65
CA GLN A 77 -6.96 23.62 25.71
C GLN A 77 -8.37 23.53 25.13
N ASN A 78 -8.60 24.18 24.00
CA ASN A 78 -9.87 24.12 23.26
C ASN A 78 -9.59 23.93 21.77
N ILE A 79 -10.45 23.19 21.06
CA ILE A 79 -10.35 22.97 19.62
C ILE A 79 -11.67 23.32 18.96
N TYR A 80 -11.61 24.18 17.94
CA TYR A 80 -12.75 24.61 17.14
C TYR A 80 -12.46 24.39 15.65
N VAL A 81 -13.18 23.47 15.01
CA VAL A 81 -13.07 23.19 13.57
C VAL A 81 -14.40 23.53 12.91
N HIS A 82 -14.49 24.75 12.37
CA HIS A 82 -15.61 25.22 11.56
C HIS A 82 -15.33 25.08 10.06
N GLY A 83 -14.07 25.04 9.66
CA GLY A 83 -13.57 24.76 8.33
C GLY A 83 -13.32 23.29 8.09
N SER A 84 -12.19 22.93 7.46
CA SER A 84 -11.90 21.54 7.09
C SER A 84 -10.52 21.08 7.51
N ILE A 85 -10.38 19.79 7.88
CA ILE A 85 -9.10 19.07 7.97
C ILE A 85 -9.14 17.91 6.98
N LEU A 86 -8.23 17.93 5.99
CA LEU A 86 -8.21 17.02 4.86
C LEU A 86 -6.93 16.19 4.85
N GLY A 87 -7.04 14.95 5.28
CA GLY A 87 -5.99 13.93 5.26
C GLY A 87 -6.26 12.82 4.22
N ASN A 88 -7.06 13.13 3.19
CA ASN A 88 -7.31 12.17 2.11
C ASN A 88 -6.00 11.81 1.43
N THR A 89 -5.80 10.54 1.09
CA THR A 89 -4.63 10.02 0.38
C THR A 89 -3.28 10.27 1.06
N SER A 90 -3.30 10.72 2.33
CA SER A 90 -2.09 11.09 3.07
C SER A 90 -1.46 9.94 3.86
N GLY A 91 -2.02 8.74 3.81
CA GLY A 91 -1.54 7.54 4.48
C GLY A 91 -0.41 6.82 3.75
N TYR A 92 -0.27 5.53 4.04
CA TYR A 92 0.76 4.70 3.43
C TYR A 92 0.61 4.57 1.91
N PRO A 93 1.71 4.62 1.15
CA PRO A 93 1.66 4.59 -0.31
C PRO A 93 1.18 3.25 -0.87
N GLY A 94 0.49 3.31 -2.00
CA GLY A 94 0.15 2.15 -2.80
C GLY A 94 1.38 1.55 -3.49
N GLY A 95 1.27 0.26 -3.84
CA GLY A 95 2.30 -0.47 -4.57
C GLY A 95 2.41 -0.02 -6.02
N THR A 96 3.59 -0.14 -6.63
CA THR A 96 3.78 0.15 -8.05
C THR A 96 3.20 -0.96 -8.92
N GLY A 97 2.77 -0.62 -10.15
CA GLY A 97 2.25 -1.58 -11.11
C GLY A 97 3.31 -2.54 -11.64
N GLY A 98 2.86 -3.71 -12.05
CA GLY A 98 3.69 -4.75 -12.65
C GLY A 98 4.10 -4.43 -14.07
N VAL A 99 5.28 -4.88 -14.46
CA VAL A 99 5.77 -4.72 -15.83
C VAL A 99 4.95 -5.60 -16.78
N GLY A 100 4.68 -5.12 -17.99
CA GLY A 100 4.09 -5.94 -19.05
C GLY A 100 5.03 -7.07 -19.48
N GLY A 101 4.48 -8.16 -20.02
CA GLY A 101 5.28 -9.22 -20.61
C GLY A 101 6.16 -8.67 -21.73
N PHE A 102 7.45 -8.87 -21.61
CA PHE A 102 8.43 -8.28 -22.53
C PHE A 102 9.24 -9.33 -23.30
N SER A 103 9.57 -10.44 -22.68
CA SER A 103 10.47 -11.44 -23.23
C SER A 103 9.79 -12.37 -24.22
N VAL A 104 10.54 -12.75 -25.26
CA VAL A 104 10.25 -13.87 -26.16
C VAL A 104 11.44 -14.81 -26.09
N THR A 105 11.19 -16.06 -25.73
CA THR A 105 12.24 -17.07 -25.58
C THR A 105 11.95 -18.29 -26.45
N SER A 106 13.00 -18.93 -26.97
CA SER A 106 12.93 -20.26 -27.53
C SER A 106 12.94 -21.31 -26.42
N ILE A 107 12.73 -22.59 -26.73
CA ILE A 107 12.85 -23.71 -25.78
C ILE A 107 14.23 -23.75 -25.12
N THR A 108 15.27 -23.29 -25.81
CA THR A 108 16.65 -23.23 -25.30
C THR A 108 16.88 -22.06 -24.37
N GLY A 109 15.91 -21.16 -24.16
CA GLY A 109 16.02 -20.00 -23.27
C GLY A 109 16.64 -18.75 -23.93
N ASP A 110 17.06 -18.83 -25.17
CA ASP A 110 17.66 -17.71 -25.90
C ASP A 110 16.60 -16.70 -26.35
N ALA A 111 16.92 -15.41 -26.30
CA ALA A 111 16.06 -14.35 -26.83
C ALA A 111 15.89 -14.51 -28.35
N VAL A 112 14.65 -14.53 -28.81
CA VAL A 112 14.30 -14.73 -30.22
C VAL A 112 13.56 -13.52 -30.76
N SER A 113 13.95 -13.09 -31.99
CA SER A 113 13.16 -12.12 -32.74
C SER A 113 11.95 -12.80 -33.36
N LEU A 114 10.78 -12.17 -33.25
CA LEU A 114 9.57 -12.62 -33.96
C LEU A 114 9.55 -12.14 -35.42
N THR A 115 10.60 -11.45 -35.87
CA THR A 115 10.68 -10.90 -37.23
C THR A 115 11.63 -11.70 -38.10
N GLY A 116 11.15 -12.15 -39.23
CA GLY A 116 11.93 -12.68 -40.36
C GLY A 116 12.07 -14.20 -40.40
N CYS A 117 11.77 -14.78 -41.60
CA CYS A 117 12.07 -16.16 -41.97
C CYS A 117 13.51 -16.26 -42.42
N ASN A 118 14.47 -16.55 -41.55
CA ASN A 118 15.86 -16.61 -41.95
C ASN A 118 16.48 -18.02 -42.02
N ASN A 119 15.75 -19.11 -41.78
CA ASN A 119 16.29 -20.47 -41.96
C ASN A 119 15.20 -21.54 -42.06
N LYS A 120 15.31 -22.44 -43.02
CA LYS A 120 14.42 -23.56 -43.31
C LYS A 120 14.43 -24.68 -42.24
N ASP A 121 15.32 -24.65 -41.25
CA ASP A 121 15.51 -25.76 -40.30
C ASP A 121 15.04 -25.43 -38.87
N ASN A 122 14.12 -24.51 -38.68
CA ASN A 122 13.75 -24.00 -37.36
C ASN A 122 12.52 -24.71 -36.75
N THR A 123 12.69 -25.99 -36.43
CA THR A 123 11.74 -26.69 -35.52
C THR A 123 11.98 -26.26 -34.11
N GLY A 124 11.11 -25.43 -33.53
CA GLY A 124 11.22 -24.99 -32.16
C GLY A 124 9.92 -24.38 -31.63
N HIS A 125 9.79 -24.29 -30.32
CA HIS A 125 8.72 -23.56 -29.68
C HIS A 125 9.16 -22.12 -29.35
N VAL A 126 8.24 -21.19 -29.46
CA VAL A 126 8.39 -19.83 -28.97
C VAL A 126 7.49 -19.65 -27.78
N THR A 127 8.04 -19.09 -26.70
CA THR A 127 7.29 -18.74 -25.51
C THR A 127 7.24 -17.21 -25.38
N VAL A 128 6.06 -16.67 -25.22
CA VAL A 128 5.81 -15.25 -24.96
C VAL A 128 5.46 -15.05 -23.48
N GLU A 129 6.02 -14.03 -22.90
CA GLU A 129 5.99 -13.83 -21.45
C GLU A 129 4.65 -13.27 -20.94
N GLY A 130 4.15 -13.83 -19.84
CA GLY A 130 3.00 -13.29 -19.11
C GLY A 130 3.30 -11.93 -18.46
N GLY A 131 2.26 -11.13 -18.26
CA GLY A 131 2.37 -9.90 -17.49
C GLY A 131 2.84 -10.16 -16.07
N LYS A 132 3.62 -9.26 -15.49
CA LYS A 132 4.11 -9.38 -14.11
C LYS A 132 3.13 -8.76 -13.13
N GLN A 133 3.10 -9.31 -11.93
CA GLN A 133 2.34 -8.75 -10.81
C GLN A 133 2.89 -7.38 -10.40
N GLY A 134 2.03 -6.53 -9.84
CA GLY A 134 2.44 -5.30 -9.16
C GLY A 134 3.16 -5.56 -7.84
N LEU A 135 3.54 -4.51 -7.14
CA LEU A 135 4.08 -4.60 -5.79
C LEU A 135 2.98 -4.46 -4.74
N ALA A 136 3.25 -4.97 -3.52
CA ALA A 136 2.36 -4.78 -2.39
C ALA A 136 2.23 -3.29 -2.02
N GLY A 137 1.08 -2.91 -1.49
CA GLY A 137 0.90 -1.63 -0.83
C GLY A 137 1.66 -1.58 0.50
N SER A 138 1.95 -0.38 0.97
CA SER A 138 2.63 -0.17 2.26
C SER A 138 1.64 -0.09 3.42
N GLY A 139 2.15 -0.19 4.65
CA GLY A 139 1.36 -0.20 5.88
C GLY A 139 1.08 -1.62 6.39
N LEU A 140 0.61 -1.73 7.64
CA LEU A 140 0.35 -3.02 8.29
C LEU A 140 -0.68 -3.88 7.54
N GLY A 141 -1.65 -3.26 6.88
CA GLY A 141 -2.67 -3.89 6.04
C GLY A 141 -2.49 -3.60 4.56
N GLY A 142 -1.26 -3.40 4.09
CA GLY A 142 -0.97 -3.14 2.68
C GLY A 142 -1.59 -4.20 1.78
N GLY A 143 -2.18 -3.76 0.65
CA GLY A 143 -2.79 -4.66 -0.31
C GLY A 143 -1.77 -5.64 -0.89
N ILE A 144 -2.19 -6.87 -1.15
CA ILE A 144 -1.36 -7.94 -1.71
C ILE A 144 -1.55 -7.96 -3.24
N PRO A 145 -0.46 -8.01 -4.03
CA PRO A 145 -0.56 -8.12 -5.49
C PRO A 145 -1.17 -9.46 -5.90
N GLY A 146 -1.73 -9.50 -7.09
CA GLY A 146 -2.10 -10.76 -7.73
C GLY A 146 -0.88 -11.54 -8.21
N ALA A 147 -1.10 -12.69 -8.81
CA ALA A 147 -0.04 -13.50 -9.42
C ALA A 147 0.31 -13.01 -10.83
N ASN A 148 1.48 -13.40 -11.31
CA ASN A 148 1.87 -13.21 -12.71
C ASN A 148 0.89 -13.92 -13.63
N GLY A 149 0.69 -13.40 -14.85
CA GLY A 149 0.05 -14.12 -15.93
C GLY A 149 0.95 -15.26 -16.41
N ALA A 150 0.33 -16.33 -16.88
CA ALA A 150 1.07 -17.45 -17.47
C ALA A 150 1.61 -17.10 -18.87
N ASN A 151 2.72 -17.71 -19.23
CA ASN A 151 3.29 -17.58 -20.56
C ASN A 151 2.38 -18.26 -21.59
N GLY A 152 2.35 -17.72 -22.80
CA GLY A 152 1.80 -18.41 -23.97
C GLY A 152 2.91 -19.08 -24.76
N SER A 153 2.60 -20.10 -25.55
CA SER A 153 3.56 -20.75 -26.42
C SER A 153 2.93 -21.25 -27.71
N GLY A 154 3.77 -21.49 -28.71
CA GLY A 154 3.38 -22.05 -29.99
C GLY A 154 4.60 -22.43 -30.81
N PRO A 155 4.42 -23.00 -31.98
CA PRO A 155 5.54 -23.34 -32.86
C PRO A 155 6.30 -22.07 -33.25
N LYS A 156 7.61 -22.19 -33.28
CA LYS A 156 8.45 -21.24 -33.97
C LYS A 156 8.14 -21.37 -35.46
N GLN A 157 8.05 -20.23 -36.14
CA GLN A 157 7.74 -20.19 -37.54
C GLN A 157 8.51 -21.26 -38.35
N GLN A 158 7.77 -22.07 -39.06
CA GLN A 158 8.31 -22.99 -40.05
C GLN A 158 7.99 -22.42 -41.43
N CYS A 159 9.00 -21.98 -42.13
CA CYS A 159 8.92 -21.73 -43.58
C CYS A 159 9.13 -23.10 -44.23
N LEU A 160 8.07 -23.80 -44.56
CA LEU A 160 8.14 -25.05 -45.32
C LEU A 160 8.11 -24.71 -46.80
N SER A 161 9.04 -25.28 -47.57
CA SER A 161 8.98 -25.25 -49.02
C SER A 161 7.90 -26.26 -49.46
N ASN A 162 6.89 -25.80 -50.15
CA ASN A 162 5.89 -26.51 -50.91
C ASN A 162 4.55 -26.89 -50.22
N ASP A 163 4.22 -26.40 -49.06
CA ASP A 163 2.90 -26.61 -48.46
C ASP A 163 2.31 -25.32 -47.91
N ASP A 164 1.04 -25.07 -48.20
CA ASP A 164 0.26 -23.91 -47.73
C ASP A 164 -0.02 -24.02 -46.21
N GLU A 165 1.01 -23.90 -45.37
CA GLU A 165 0.87 -24.03 -43.92
C GLU A 165 1.07 -22.69 -43.19
N CYS A 166 0.11 -22.35 -42.36
CA CYS A 166 0.18 -21.22 -41.42
C CYS A 166 0.48 -21.69 -39.98
N GLY A 167 1.42 -21.04 -39.34
CA GLY A 167 1.73 -21.27 -37.94
C GLY A 167 0.93 -20.34 -37.01
N MET A 168 0.64 -20.81 -35.78
CA MET A 168 -0.01 -20.03 -34.75
C MET A 168 0.82 -19.98 -33.47
N ILE A 169 0.94 -18.81 -32.87
CA ILE A 169 1.54 -18.62 -31.56
C ILE A 169 0.45 -18.22 -30.59
N GLY A 170 0.27 -18.98 -29.53
CA GLY A 170 -0.60 -18.64 -28.42
C GLY A 170 -0.05 -17.42 -27.66
N SER A 171 -0.93 -16.54 -27.24
CA SER A 171 -0.59 -15.33 -26.52
C SER A 171 -0.56 -15.54 -25.00
N ALA A 172 0.19 -14.71 -24.29
CA ALA A 172 0.35 -14.79 -22.85
C ALA A 172 -0.84 -14.15 -22.11
N GLY A 173 -1.08 -14.59 -20.87
CA GLY A 173 -2.04 -13.99 -19.97
C GLY A 173 -1.53 -12.69 -19.32
N GLY A 174 -2.44 -11.82 -18.95
CA GLY A 174 -2.17 -10.65 -18.10
C GLY A 174 -2.06 -11.05 -16.62
N ALA A 175 -1.36 -10.26 -15.81
CA ALA A 175 -1.25 -10.50 -14.38
C ALA A 175 -2.55 -10.17 -13.63
N GLY A 176 -2.74 -10.84 -12.49
CA GLY A 176 -3.87 -10.61 -11.60
C GLY A 176 -3.85 -9.22 -10.94
N GLY A 177 -5.01 -8.75 -10.54
CA GLY A 177 -5.20 -7.47 -9.90
C GLY A 177 -4.74 -7.42 -8.46
N GLY A 178 -4.38 -6.26 -7.99
CA GLY A 178 -4.04 -6.02 -6.59
C GLY A 178 -5.28 -6.01 -5.70
N SER A 179 -5.15 -6.51 -4.47
CA SER A 179 -6.16 -6.32 -3.44
C SER A 179 -6.10 -4.91 -2.86
N GLY A 180 -7.24 -4.45 -2.31
CA GLY A 180 -7.31 -3.18 -1.58
C GLY A 180 -6.51 -3.21 -0.29
N GLY A 181 -6.08 -2.04 0.15
CA GLY A 181 -5.50 -1.84 1.48
C GLY A 181 -6.53 -2.10 2.58
N THR A 182 -6.05 -2.54 3.73
CA THR A 182 -6.88 -2.89 4.90
C THR A 182 -6.51 -2.00 6.07
N TYR A 183 -7.51 -1.53 6.84
CA TYR A 183 -7.31 -0.88 8.13
C TYR A 183 -8.52 -1.11 9.03
N GLY A 184 -9.50 -0.18 9.12
CA GLY A 184 -10.71 -0.34 9.91
C GLY A 184 -11.62 -1.45 9.37
N GLY A 185 -11.84 -1.47 8.07
CA GLY A 185 -12.47 -2.55 7.32
C GLY A 185 -11.44 -3.36 6.53
N LYS A 186 -11.75 -4.62 6.25
CA LYS A 186 -10.94 -5.45 5.35
C LYS A 186 -11.04 -4.90 3.92
N GLY A 187 -9.92 -4.88 3.19
CA GLY A 187 -9.91 -4.57 1.75
C GLY A 187 -10.60 -5.66 0.93
N GLY A 188 -11.02 -5.31 -0.28
CA GLY A 188 -11.55 -6.27 -1.25
C GLY A 188 -10.42 -7.03 -1.95
N ASN A 189 -10.68 -8.28 -2.33
CA ASN A 189 -9.74 -9.05 -3.14
C ASN A 189 -9.68 -8.48 -4.57
N GLY A 190 -8.51 -8.56 -5.21
CA GLY A 190 -8.35 -8.33 -6.63
C GLY A 190 -8.94 -9.48 -7.46
N ALA A 191 -9.21 -9.24 -8.73
CA ALA A 191 -9.66 -10.27 -9.65
C ALA A 191 -8.53 -10.76 -10.58
N ASN A 192 -8.81 -11.84 -11.31
CA ASN A 192 -7.84 -12.45 -12.21
C ASN A 192 -7.54 -11.55 -13.41
N GLY A 193 -6.33 -11.66 -13.94
CA GLY A 193 -5.93 -11.11 -15.22
C GLY A 193 -6.69 -11.73 -16.39
N GLY A 194 -6.65 -11.05 -17.53
CA GLY A 194 -7.22 -11.58 -18.77
C GLY A 194 -6.39 -12.75 -19.29
N ASN A 195 -7.05 -13.71 -19.89
CA ASN A 195 -6.38 -14.83 -20.58
C ASN A 195 -5.84 -14.39 -21.94
N GLY A 196 -4.73 -14.97 -22.35
CA GLY A 196 -4.35 -15.08 -23.75
C GLY A 196 -5.31 -16.02 -24.50
N THR A 197 -5.16 -16.11 -25.81
CA THR A 197 -5.96 -17.00 -26.66
C THR A 197 -5.11 -17.76 -27.67
N ASN A 198 -5.66 -18.87 -28.15
CA ASN A 198 -5.14 -19.63 -29.29
C ASN A 198 -6.22 -19.80 -30.38
N SER A 199 -7.32 -19.03 -30.32
CA SER A 199 -8.40 -19.11 -31.28
C SER A 199 -7.99 -18.51 -32.63
N TYR A 200 -8.45 -19.10 -33.73
CA TYR A 200 -8.26 -18.59 -35.07
C TYR A 200 -9.40 -19.04 -36.01
N THR A 201 -9.53 -18.35 -37.10
CA THR A 201 -10.34 -18.77 -38.27
C THR A 201 -9.47 -18.81 -39.49
N ALA A 202 -9.59 -19.88 -40.31
CA ALA A 202 -8.81 -20.05 -41.52
C ALA A 202 -9.75 -20.33 -42.72
N THR A 203 -9.40 -19.80 -43.89
CA THR A 203 -10.12 -19.99 -45.13
C THR A 203 -9.09 -20.30 -46.22
N GLY A 204 -9.22 -21.49 -46.87
CA GLY A 204 -8.39 -21.91 -47.97
C GLY A 204 -6.93 -22.26 -47.65
N VAL A 205 -6.55 -22.23 -46.35
CA VAL A 205 -5.21 -22.58 -45.89
C VAL A 205 -5.24 -23.65 -44.79
N ASN A 206 -4.23 -24.50 -44.76
CA ASN A 206 -3.99 -25.42 -43.67
C ASN A 206 -3.25 -24.69 -42.54
N VAL A 207 -3.64 -24.96 -41.28
CA VAL A 207 -2.94 -24.43 -40.12
C VAL A 207 -2.11 -25.52 -39.48
N SER A 208 -0.81 -25.40 -39.53
CA SER A 208 0.08 -26.35 -38.89
C SER A 208 0.01 -26.17 -37.38
N THR A 209 -0.44 -27.23 -36.72
CA THR A 209 -0.46 -27.33 -35.24
C THR A 209 0.58 -28.36 -34.78
N GLY A 210 1.67 -28.53 -35.53
CA GLY A 210 2.71 -29.55 -35.24
C GLY A 210 3.23 -29.54 -33.81
N TYR A 211 3.02 -28.40 -33.10
CA TYR A 211 3.17 -28.25 -31.66
C TYR A 211 1.92 -27.61 -31.06
N ALA A 212 1.54 -28.04 -29.88
CA ALA A 212 0.37 -27.48 -29.18
C ALA A 212 0.52 -25.97 -28.99
N VAL A 213 -0.43 -25.19 -29.53
CA VAL A 213 -0.56 -23.77 -29.25
C VAL A 213 -1.21 -23.61 -27.88
N ILE A 214 -0.46 -23.13 -26.91
CA ILE A 214 -0.92 -23.00 -25.52
C ILE A 214 -1.11 -21.51 -25.20
N PRO A 215 -2.34 -21.07 -24.90
CA PRO A 215 -2.56 -19.73 -24.40
C PRO A 215 -2.17 -19.62 -22.93
N GLY A 216 -1.62 -18.49 -22.51
CA GLY A 216 -1.35 -18.21 -21.11
C GLY A 216 -2.63 -17.83 -20.37
N ASN A 217 -2.88 -18.43 -19.23
CA ASN A 217 -3.97 -18.04 -18.34
C ASN A 217 -3.64 -16.73 -17.63
N GLY A 218 -4.67 -15.96 -17.31
CA GLY A 218 -4.54 -14.79 -16.46
C GLY A 218 -4.09 -15.15 -15.05
N GLY A 219 -3.25 -14.31 -14.45
CA GLY A 219 -2.81 -14.50 -13.05
C GLY A 219 -3.98 -14.34 -12.08
N VAL A 220 -3.94 -15.07 -10.97
CA VAL A 220 -4.96 -15.00 -9.91
C VAL A 220 -4.85 -13.64 -9.18
N GLY A 221 -5.98 -13.06 -8.79
CA GLY A 221 -6.04 -11.82 -8.04
C GLY A 221 -5.49 -11.94 -6.61
N GLY A 222 -4.98 -10.85 -6.07
CA GLY A 222 -4.44 -10.78 -4.70
C GLY A 222 -5.55 -10.86 -3.65
N VAL A 223 -5.26 -11.50 -2.52
CA VAL A 223 -6.19 -11.67 -1.40
C VAL A 223 -5.92 -10.60 -0.34
N ALA A 224 -6.94 -9.82 0.05
CA ALA A 224 -6.79 -8.80 1.07
C ALA A 224 -6.58 -9.38 2.47
N LEU A 225 -5.78 -8.68 3.28
CA LEU A 225 -5.55 -9.00 4.69
C LEU A 225 -6.80 -8.74 5.54
N ASN A 226 -6.84 -9.29 6.75
CA ASN A 226 -7.90 -9.00 7.71
C ASN A 226 -7.77 -7.57 8.28
N SER A 227 -8.86 -7.02 8.82
CA SER A 227 -8.86 -5.71 9.49
C SER A 227 -7.87 -5.68 10.66
N ILE A 228 -7.24 -4.53 10.88
CA ILE A 228 -6.17 -4.34 11.85
C ILE A 228 -6.63 -3.38 12.95
N GLY A 229 -6.22 -3.65 14.19
CA GLY A 229 -6.55 -2.85 15.36
C GLY A 229 -7.97 -3.07 15.87
N THR A 230 -8.33 -2.37 16.95
CA THR A 230 -9.62 -2.51 17.63
C THR A 230 -10.57 -1.35 17.31
N GLY A 231 -11.88 -1.57 17.40
CA GLY A 231 -12.88 -0.51 17.23
C GLY A 231 -12.93 0.47 18.41
N THR A 232 -12.60 0.02 19.62
CA THR A 232 -12.83 0.74 20.89
C THR A 232 -11.55 1.12 21.63
N GLY A 233 -10.40 0.49 21.34
CA GLY A 233 -9.12 0.84 21.97
C GLY A 233 -8.57 2.19 21.46
N ASN A 234 -7.48 2.66 22.11
CA ASN A 234 -6.82 3.93 21.76
C ASN A 234 -5.92 3.85 20.52
N ASP A 235 -5.79 2.65 19.96
CA ASP A 235 -5.03 2.41 18.73
C ASP A 235 -5.66 3.14 17.54
N ILE A 236 -4.88 3.96 16.87
CA ILE A 236 -5.25 4.66 15.64
C ILE A 236 -4.03 4.80 14.74
N ASP A 237 -4.19 4.56 13.45
CA ASP A 237 -3.07 4.62 12.50
C ASP A 237 -3.50 5.20 11.15
N LEU A 238 -2.52 5.34 10.27
CA LEU A 238 -2.71 5.68 8.87
C LEU A 238 -3.43 4.54 8.14
N GLY A 239 -4.20 4.86 7.14
CA GLY A 239 -4.70 3.89 6.19
C GLY A 239 -3.57 3.27 5.37
N SER A 240 -3.72 2.00 5.03
CA SER A 240 -2.76 1.22 4.25
C SER A 240 -2.99 1.41 2.75
N GLY A 241 -1.91 1.39 1.96
CA GLY A 241 -1.97 1.47 0.51
C GLY A 241 -2.53 0.20 -0.12
N GLY A 242 -3.19 0.31 -1.26
CA GLY A 242 -3.58 -0.80 -2.12
C GLY A 242 -2.40 -1.36 -2.92
N ALA A 243 -2.48 -2.60 -3.38
CA ALA A 243 -1.44 -3.17 -4.23
C ALA A 243 -1.49 -2.60 -5.65
N GLY A 244 -0.35 -2.60 -6.33
CA GLY A 244 -0.24 -2.23 -7.73
C GLY A 244 -1.00 -3.17 -8.66
N SER A 245 -1.36 -2.69 -9.83
CA SER A 245 -2.06 -3.45 -10.87
C SER A 245 -1.15 -4.45 -11.58
N GLY A 246 -1.76 -5.43 -12.23
CA GLY A 246 -1.05 -6.35 -13.12
C GLY A 246 -0.63 -5.70 -14.45
N GLY A 247 0.51 -6.11 -14.97
CA GLY A 247 0.94 -5.82 -16.36
C GLY A 247 0.17 -6.68 -17.37
N GLY A 248 0.04 -6.22 -18.60
CA GLY A 248 -0.52 -6.99 -19.71
C GLY A 248 0.44 -8.10 -20.18
N GLY A 249 -0.11 -9.20 -20.70
CA GLY A 249 0.68 -10.27 -21.32
C GLY A 249 1.27 -9.84 -22.65
N ARG A 250 2.33 -10.54 -23.09
CA ARG A 250 2.95 -10.36 -24.39
C ARG A 250 2.25 -11.17 -25.48
N SER A 251 2.22 -10.63 -26.67
CA SER A 251 2.00 -11.31 -27.93
C SER A 251 3.12 -10.91 -28.90
N TYR A 252 2.80 -10.58 -30.14
CA TYR A 252 3.77 -9.98 -31.08
C TYR A 252 4.32 -8.66 -30.49
N ILE A 253 3.44 -7.82 -29.99
CA ILE A 253 3.79 -6.60 -29.25
C ILE A 253 3.87 -6.92 -27.75
N ALA A 254 4.80 -6.25 -27.06
CA ALA A 254 4.90 -6.34 -25.61
C ALA A 254 3.63 -5.83 -24.93
N GLY A 255 3.26 -6.44 -23.81
CA GLY A 255 2.23 -5.91 -22.94
C GLY A 255 2.65 -4.60 -22.29
N LEU A 256 1.68 -3.77 -21.92
CA LEU A 256 1.97 -2.52 -21.21
C LEU A 256 2.12 -2.74 -19.70
N GLN A 257 2.88 -1.85 -19.07
CA GLN A 257 3.02 -1.81 -17.62
C GLN A 257 1.70 -1.47 -16.96
N GLY A 258 1.45 -2.06 -15.81
CA GLY A 258 0.36 -1.71 -14.92
C GLY A 258 0.62 -0.40 -14.17
N SER A 259 -0.37 0.04 -13.41
CA SER A 259 -0.38 1.31 -12.69
C SER A 259 -0.28 1.13 -11.18
N LYS A 260 -0.08 2.22 -10.47
CA LYS A 260 0.04 2.28 -9.02
C LYS A 260 -1.27 1.95 -8.31
N GLY A 261 -1.18 1.31 -7.12
CA GLY A 261 -2.26 1.19 -6.15
C GLY A 261 -2.59 2.53 -5.47
N GLY A 262 -3.78 2.63 -4.92
CA GLY A 262 -4.22 3.80 -4.17
C GLY A 262 -3.44 3.97 -2.86
N ASN A 263 -3.14 5.21 -2.46
CA ASN A 263 -2.59 5.51 -1.15
C ASN A 263 -3.67 5.38 -0.07
N GLY A 264 -3.31 5.04 1.16
CA GLY A 264 -4.21 5.08 2.30
C GLY A 264 -4.58 6.50 2.73
N GLY A 265 -5.61 6.63 3.55
CA GLY A 265 -5.96 7.90 4.22
C GLY A 265 -5.00 8.25 5.34
N GLY A 266 -4.86 9.53 5.66
CA GLY A 266 -4.00 10.05 6.73
C GLY A 266 -4.55 9.76 8.14
N LEU A 267 -3.78 10.15 9.15
CA LEU A 267 -4.20 10.16 10.55
C LEU A 267 -4.47 11.59 11.00
N ILE A 268 -5.65 11.81 11.57
CA ILE A 268 -6.05 13.08 12.20
C ILE A 268 -6.44 12.78 13.66
N LYS A 269 -5.66 13.33 14.60
CA LYS A 269 -5.92 13.19 16.04
C LYS A 269 -6.07 14.56 16.68
N LEU A 270 -7.22 14.81 17.29
CA LEU A 270 -7.55 16.06 17.98
C LEU A 270 -7.88 15.75 19.45
N VAL A 271 -7.11 16.32 20.38
CA VAL A 271 -7.28 16.14 21.82
C VAL A 271 -7.47 17.52 22.46
N ALA A 272 -8.67 17.77 22.99
CA ALA A 272 -9.01 18.99 23.71
C ALA A 272 -9.07 18.72 25.21
N ASN A 273 -8.32 19.49 26.02
CA ASN A 273 -8.37 19.38 27.47
C ASN A 273 -9.69 19.89 28.05
N ASP A 274 -10.38 20.79 27.33
CA ASP A 274 -11.67 21.33 27.76
C ASP A 274 -12.73 21.12 26.67
N THR A 275 -12.81 21.97 25.64
CA THR A 275 -13.89 21.95 24.65
C THR A 275 -13.39 21.51 23.27
N LEU A 276 -14.08 20.52 22.69
CA LEU A 276 -13.92 20.10 21.30
C LEU A 276 -15.19 20.44 20.52
N SER A 277 -15.11 21.34 19.56
CA SER A 277 -16.25 21.75 18.70
C SER A 277 -15.92 21.49 17.24
N ILE A 278 -16.64 20.56 16.60
CA ILE A 278 -16.49 20.20 15.19
C ILE A 278 -17.82 20.43 14.48
N THR A 279 -17.92 21.51 13.70
CA THR A 279 -19.08 21.80 12.85
C THR A 279 -18.74 21.70 11.35
N GLY A 280 -17.44 21.63 11.04
CA GLY A 280 -16.91 21.51 9.68
C GLY A 280 -16.66 20.07 9.25
N LEU A 281 -15.69 19.88 8.33
CA LEU A 281 -15.36 18.59 7.71
C LEU A 281 -14.00 18.06 8.22
N ILE A 282 -13.97 16.79 8.63
CA ILE A 282 -12.71 16.04 8.83
C ILE A 282 -12.73 14.82 7.91
N ALA A 283 -11.75 14.72 7.01
CA ALA A 283 -11.69 13.66 6.03
C ALA A 283 -10.31 12.98 5.98
N ALA A 284 -10.31 11.64 5.95
CA ALA A 284 -9.12 10.79 5.88
C ALA A 284 -9.38 9.58 4.95
N SER A 285 -9.85 9.83 3.73
CA SER A 285 -10.20 8.78 2.77
C SER A 285 -8.98 8.26 2.01
N GLY A 286 -9.04 6.99 1.61
CA GLY A 286 -8.06 6.36 0.72
C GLY A 286 -8.22 6.80 -0.74
N GLU A 287 -7.14 6.63 -1.52
CA GLU A 287 -7.08 6.92 -2.95
C GLU A 287 -7.59 5.72 -3.77
N ASN A 288 -8.15 5.99 -4.94
CA ASN A 288 -8.53 4.95 -5.88
C ASN A 288 -7.28 4.28 -6.48
N GLY A 289 -7.37 2.99 -6.72
CA GLY A 289 -6.41 2.28 -7.57
C GLY A 289 -6.53 2.69 -9.03
N LEU A 290 -5.46 2.53 -9.79
CA LEU A 290 -5.41 2.87 -11.21
C LEU A 290 -5.57 1.61 -12.09
N ALA A 291 -5.68 1.80 -13.41
CA ALA A 291 -5.94 0.73 -14.36
C ALA A 291 -4.79 -0.27 -14.51
N GLY A 292 -5.09 -1.47 -15.00
CA GLY A 292 -4.11 -2.47 -15.40
C GLY A 292 -3.32 -2.09 -16.65
N GLY A 293 -2.32 -2.91 -17.02
CA GLY A 293 -1.58 -2.79 -18.27
C GLY A 293 -2.30 -3.47 -19.44
N LYS A 294 -2.43 -2.80 -20.58
CA LYS A 294 -3.05 -3.37 -21.79
C LYS A 294 -2.26 -4.62 -22.25
N GLY A 295 -2.96 -5.65 -22.71
CA GLY A 295 -2.37 -6.81 -23.38
C GLY A 295 -1.74 -6.41 -24.73
N GLY A 296 -0.65 -7.10 -25.08
CA GLY A 296 0.04 -6.90 -26.36
C GLY A 296 -0.82 -7.36 -27.55
N ASP A 297 -0.83 -6.57 -28.59
CA ASP A 297 -1.54 -6.93 -29.83
C ASP A 297 -0.81 -8.05 -30.57
N GLY A 298 -1.56 -8.88 -31.29
CA GLY A 298 -1.07 -9.86 -32.22
C GLY A 298 -0.40 -9.24 -33.43
N GLY A 299 0.36 -10.02 -34.15
CA GLY A 299 1.02 -9.59 -35.35
C GLY A 299 1.31 -10.75 -36.31
N VAL A 300 1.71 -10.43 -37.50
CA VAL A 300 2.14 -11.37 -38.51
C VAL A 300 3.66 -11.38 -38.54
N THR A 301 4.29 -12.55 -38.38
CA THR A 301 5.75 -12.67 -38.31
C THR A 301 6.42 -12.93 -39.66
N ALA A 302 5.67 -13.39 -40.65
CA ALA A 302 6.12 -13.52 -42.02
C ALA A 302 5.03 -13.10 -43.00
N LYS A 303 5.43 -12.64 -44.16
CA LYS A 303 4.53 -12.19 -45.19
C LYS A 303 4.29 -13.33 -46.17
N CYS A 304 3.02 -13.66 -46.39
CA CYS A 304 2.64 -14.54 -47.46
C CYS A 304 2.87 -13.88 -48.80
N CYS A 305 3.68 -14.50 -49.61
CA CYS A 305 3.84 -14.32 -51.07
C CYS A 305 3.88 -12.93 -51.69
N SER A 306 4.98 -12.63 -52.32
CA SER A 306 5.05 -11.50 -53.27
C SER A 306 5.15 -11.91 -54.74
N ASP A 307 5.55 -13.12 -55.09
CA ASP A 307 5.91 -13.44 -56.49
C ASP A 307 5.53 -14.88 -56.86
N GLY A 308 4.38 -15.05 -57.52
CA GLY A 308 4.02 -16.26 -58.25
C GLY A 308 3.28 -17.33 -57.45
N CYS A 309 2.29 -17.96 -58.08
CA CYS A 309 1.32 -18.87 -57.47
C CYS A 309 1.83 -20.26 -57.08
N ASP A 310 3.13 -20.51 -57.10
CA ASP A 310 3.65 -21.83 -56.77
C ASP A 310 3.94 -22.03 -55.26
N ASP A 311 3.98 -20.92 -54.47
CA ASP A 311 4.21 -20.96 -53.02
C ASP A 311 3.29 -19.97 -52.27
N CYS A 312 2.00 -20.27 -52.24
CA CYS A 312 1.02 -19.43 -51.53
C CYS A 312 0.92 -19.80 -50.08
N GLY A 313 1.29 -18.91 -49.17
CA GLY A 313 0.62 -18.85 -47.90
C GLY A 313 1.37 -19.27 -46.64
N GLU A 314 2.64 -18.93 -46.45
CA GLU A 314 3.30 -19.11 -45.15
C GLU A 314 3.19 -17.84 -44.30
N ALA A 315 2.42 -17.89 -43.23
CA ALA A 315 2.37 -16.86 -42.20
C ALA A 315 2.34 -17.45 -40.81
N THR A 316 3.09 -16.89 -39.89
CA THR A 316 2.88 -17.17 -38.49
C THR A 316 2.19 -15.99 -37.85
N LEU A 317 0.99 -16.21 -37.33
CA LEU A 317 0.20 -15.23 -36.65
C LEU A 317 0.29 -15.44 -35.13
N SER A 318 0.30 -14.36 -34.38
CA SER A 318 0.14 -14.40 -32.95
C SER A 318 -1.21 -13.80 -32.55
N CYS A 319 -1.86 -14.45 -31.59
CA CYS A 319 -3.13 -14.03 -31.03
C CYS A 319 -2.94 -12.82 -30.08
N GLY A 320 -4.00 -12.07 -29.82
CA GLY A 320 -4.00 -10.99 -28.85
C GLY A 320 -3.76 -11.50 -27.42
N ALA A 321 -2.95 -10.80 -26.64
CA ALA A 321 -2.63 -11.16 -25.25
C ALA A 321 -3.66 -10.66 -24.26
N GLY A 322 -3.70 -11.29 -23.07
CA GLY A 322 -4.56 -10.89 -21.97
C GLY A 322 -4.17 -9.57 -21.36
N GLY A 323 -5.15 -8.72 -21.00
CA GLY A 323 -4.96 -7.49 -20.25
C GLY A 323 -4.69 -7.77 -18.78
N GLY A 324 -3.86 -6.96 -18.16
CA GLY A 324 -3.63 -6.95 -16.71
C GLY A 324 -4.84 -6.42 -15.95
N SER A 325 -5.09 -6.94 -14.75
CA SER A 325 -6.16 -6.43 -13.88
C SER A 325 -5.76 -5.18 -13.14
N GLY A 326 -6.77 -4.44 -12.67
CA GLY A 326 -6.62 -3.17 -11.99
C GLY A 326 -5.89 -3.22 -10.66
N ALA A 327 -5.42 -2.09 -10.19
CA ALA A 327 -4.77 -1.92 -8.90
C ALA A 327 -5.79 -1.87 -7.76
N GLY A 328 -5.37 -2.24 -6.55
CA GLY A 328 -6.19 -2.09 -5.36
C GLY A 328 -6.34 -0.64 -4.93
N GLY A 329 -7.51 -0.28 -4.38
CA GLY A 329 -7.71 1.00 -3.70
C GLY A 329 -7.04 1.05 -2.33
N GLY A 330 -6.64 2.24 -1.87
CA GLY A 330 -6.12 2.43 -0.51
C GLY A 330 -7.23 2.40 0.53
N SER A 331 -6.96 1.96 1.76
CA SER A 331 -7.95 2.01 2.84
C SER A 331 -8.14 3.43 3.37
N GLY A 332 -9.29 3.69 4.00
CA GLY A 332 -9.50 4.89 4.80
C GLY A 332 -8.51 4.96 5.97
N GLY A 333 -8.22 6.14 6.45
CA GLY A 333 -7.30 6.40 7.56
C GLY A 333 -8.00 6.50 8.91
N GLY A 334 -7.31 7.07 9.90
CA GLY A 334 -7.78 7.22 11.26
C GLY A 334 -8.21 8.62 11.61
N ILE A 335 -9.38 8.78 12.22
CA ILE A 335 -9.87 10.01 12.85
C ILE A 335 -10.08 9.73 14.32
N TYR A 336 -9.33 10.41 15.20
CA TYR A 336 -9.40 10.31 16.65
C TYR A 336 -9.74 11.66 17.25
N LEU A 337 -10.87 11.73 17.90
CA LEU A 337 -11.39 12.95 18.51
C LEU A 337 -11.57 12.69 20.01
N GLU A 338 -10.98 13.52 20.85
CA GLU A 338 -11.06 13.40 22.30
C GLU A 338 -11.33 14.74 22.95
N SER A 339 -12.24 14.76 23.89
CA SER A 339 -12.47 15.89 24.77
C SER A 339 -12.55 15.41 26.21
N LEU A 340 -11.83 16.08 27.12
CA LEU A 340 -11.85 15.74 28.54
C LEU A 340 -13.02 16.38 29.30
N ASN A 341 -13.71 17.37 28.72
CA ASN A 341 -14.84 18.03 29.37
C ASN A 341 -16.08 18.07 28.45
N LYS A 342 -16.07 18.82 27.37
CA LYS A 342 -17.24 19.07 26.51
C LYS A 342 -16.95 18.83 25.03
N ALA A 343 -17.80 18.05 24.37
CA ALA A 343 -17.75 17.87 22.93
C ALA A 343 -19.05 18.28 22.25
N VAL A 344 -18.93 19.03 21.13
CA VAL A 344 -20.02 19.36 20.22
C VAL A 344 -19.56 18.97 18.81
N ILE A 345 -20.02 17.82 18.32
CA ILE A 345 -19.57 17.26 17.04
C ILE A 345 -20.83 17.05 16.18
N THR A 346 -21.08 18.01 15.29
CA THR A 346 -22.24 18.03 14.37
C THR A 346 -21.82 18.09 12.91
N GLY A 347 -20.52 18.24 12.65
CA GLY A 347 -19.94 18.30 11.31
C GLY A 347 -19.91 16.96 10.58
N THR A 348 -19.09 16.87 9.53
CA THR A 348 -18.95 15.66 8.70
C THR A 348 -17.61 14.98 8.96
N LEU A 349 -17.63 13.67 9.21
CA LEU A 349 -16.46 12.83 9.46
C LEU A 349 -16.40 11.74 8.38
N VAL A 350 -15.31 11.70 7.58
CA VAL A 350 -15.20 10.78 6.45
C VAL A 350 -13.87 10.03 6.49
N ALA A 351 -13.94 8.70 6.46
CA ALA A 351 -12.76 7.83 6.36
C ALA A 351 -13.07 6.63 5.45
N THR A 352 -13.40 6.90 4.19
CA THR A 352 -13.78 5.85 3.22
C THR A 352 -12.56 5.21 2.58
N GLY A 353 -12.69 3.95 2.17
CA GLY A 353 -11.73 3.31 1.28
C GLY A 353 -11.83 3.84 -0.15
N GLY A 354 -10.72 3.82 -0.88
CA GLY A 354 -10.65 4.12 -2.31
C GLY A 354 -11.15 2.95 -3.16
N ASN A 355 -11.67 3.23 -4.35
CA ASN A 355 -12.13 2.20 -5.27
C ASN A 355 -10.96 1.44 -5.89
N GLY A 356 -11.17 0.19 -6.26
CA GLY A 356 -10.23 -0.56 -7.10
C GLY A 356 -10.18 0.01 -8.51
N GLY A 357 -9.01 -0.07 -9.14
CA GLY A 357 -8.79 0.36 -10.52
C GLY A 357 -9.50 -0.57 -11.53
N SER A 358 -9.77 -0.07 -12.72
CA SER A 358 -10.31 -0.88 -13.81
C SER A 358 -9.28 -1.88 -14.35
N GLY A 359 -9.77 -3.01 -14.86
CA GLY A 359 -8.95 -3.87 -15.69
C GLY A 359 -8.56 -3.18 -17.01
N ALA A 360 -7.49 -3.61 -17.60
CA ALA A 360 -7.03 -3.12 -18.90
C ALA A 360 -7.65 -3.87 -20.06
N ALA A 361 -7.63 -3.23 -21.22
CA ALA A 361 -8.04 -3.84 -22.46
C ALA A 361 -7.13 -5.03 -22.83
N LYS A 362 -7.73 -6.01 -23.47
CA LYS A 362 -7.03 -7.10 -24.17
C LYS A 362 -6.16 -6.57 -25.29
N GLY A 363 -5.22 -7.37 -25.74
CA GLY A 363 -4.59 -7.24 -27.04
C GLY A 363 -5.55 -7.76 -28.13
N ASN A 364 -5.51 -7.11 -29.29
CA ASN A 364 -6.27 -7.55 -30.46
C ASN A 364 -5.49 -8.64 -31.19
N GLY A 365 -6.22 -9.58 -31.80
CA GLY A 365 -5.66 -10.47 -32.80
C GLY A 365 -5.29 -9.73 -34.08
N THR A 366 -4.78 -10.46 -35.04
CA THR A 366 -4.41 -9.93 -36.37
C THR A 366 -4.94 -10.84 -37.47
N SER A 367 -4.94 -10.34 -38.70
CA SER A 367 -5.32 -11.14 -39.85
C SER A 367 -4.25 -11.02 -40.95
N CYS A 368 -4.03 -12.13 -41.65
CA CYS A 368 -3.29 -12.19 -42.88
C CYS A 368 -4.24 -12.75 -43.94
N ASN A 369 -4.69 -11.91 -44.86
CA ASN A 369 -5.60 -12.28 -45.94
C ASN A 369 -4.91 -12.05 -47.27
N TYR A 370 -5.06 -12.99 -48.17
CA TYR A 370 -4.51 -12.98 -49.50
C TYR A 370 -5.58 -13.35 -50.52
N SER A 371 -5.57 -12.69 -51.65
CA SER A 371 -6.45 -13.03 -52.75
C SER A 371 -5.64 -12.95 -54.05
N ALA A 372 -5.52 -14.07 -54.74
CA ALA A 372 -4.87 -14.15 -56.07
C ALA A 372 -5.80 -14.75 -57.10
N THR A 373 -5.60 -14.38 -58.32
CA THR A 373 -6.46 -14.77 -59.46
C THR A 373 -6.53 -16.30 -59.65
N PHE A 374 -5.49 -17.01 -59.26
CA PHE A 374 -5.38 -18.46 -59.42
C PHE A 374 -5.51 -19.30 -58.15
N CYS A 375 -5.27 -18.72 -56.96
CA CYS A 375 -5.31 -19.41 -55.69
C CYS A 375 -6.61 -19.17 -54.89
N GLY A 376 -7.50 -18.34 -55.39
CA GLY A 376 -8.71 -17.97 -54.68
C GLY A 376 -8.47 -17.06 -53.47
N SER A 377 -9.43 -16.93 -52.61
CA SER A 377 -9.34 -16.16 -51.36
C SER A 377 -8.82 -17.05 -50.24
N GLN A 378 -7.68 -16.73 -49.69
CA GLN A 378 -7.06 -17.41 -48.58
C GLN A 378 -6.86 -16.44 -47.40
N GLY A 379 -6.93 -16.93 -46.20
CA GLY A 379 -6.70 -16.07 -45.08
C GLY A 379 -6.76 -16.80 -43.74
N ILE A 380 -6.08 -16.22 -42.77
CA ILE A 380 -6.13 -16.62 -41.39
C ILE A 380 -6.30 -15.38 -40.52
N THR A 381 -7.18 -15.48 -39.54
CA THR A 381 -7.40 -14.44 -38.52
C THR A 381 -7.21 -15.04 -37.14
N SER A 382 -6.32 -14.47 -36.35
CA SER A 382 -6.10 -14.84 -34.96
C SER A 382 -7.05 -14.09 -34.05
N GLY A 383 -7.42 -14.74 -32.95
CA GLY A 383 -8.37 -14.20 -31.99
C GLY A 383 -7.75 -13.14 -31.05
N ASP A 384 -8.62 -12.38 -30.44
CA ASP A 384 -8.29 -11.41 -29.40
C ASP A 384 -8.06 -12.10 -28.05
N GLY A 385 -7.22 -11.52 -27.20
CA GLY A 385 -7.12 -11.91 -25.79
C GLY A 385 -8.38 -11.60 -24.98
N SER A 386 -8.34 -11.72 -23.69
CA SER A 386 -9.38 -11.30 -22.77
C SER A 386 -8.99 -10.03 -22.01
N ASN A 387 -9.98 -9.21 -21.67
CA ASN A 387 -9.75 -8.04 -20.82
C ASN A 387 -9.30 -8.48 -19.42
N GLY A 388 -8.48 -7.68 -18.77
CA GLY A 388 -8.26 -7.76 -17.35
C GLY A 388 -9.51 -7.37 -16.57
N ASN A 389 -9.58 -7.76 -15.30
CA ASN A 389 -10.68 -7.42 -14.41
C ASN A 389 -10.29 -6.29 -13.46
N ALA A 390 -11.22 -5.80 -12.64
CA ALA A 390 -10.94 -4.73 -11.70
C ALA A 390 -10.03 -5.18 -10.54
N GLY A 391 -9.37 -4.24 -9.90
CA GLY A 391 -8.71 -4.43 -8.60
C GLY A 391 -9.71 -4.43 -7.45
N GLY A 392 -9.26 -4.81 -6.25
CA GLY A 392 -10.09 -4.79 -5.04
C GLY A 392 -10.26 -3.38 -4.47
N GLY A 393 -11.43 -3.07 -3.93
CA GLY A 393 -11.67 -1.82 -3.21
C GLY A 393 -10.93 -1.77 -1.86
N GLY A 394 -10.49 -0.61 -1.42
CA GLY A 394 -9.90 -0.41 -0.09
C GLY A 394 -10.94 -0.55 1.02
N GLY A 395 -10.55 -1.04 2.19
CA GLY A 395 -11.41 -1.07 3.38
C GLY A 395 -11.67 0.34 3.93
N GLY A 396 -12.80 0.53 4.62
CA GLY A 396 -13.07 1.77 5.34
C GLY A 396 -12.09 2.00 6.50
N GLY A 397 -11.94 3.25 6.90
CA GLY A 397 -11.06 3.65 8.02
C GLY A 397 -11.69 3.53 9.40
N ARG A 398 -11.14 4.22 10.39
CA ARG A 398 -11.63 4.25 11.77
C ARG A 398 -11.92 5.66 12.24
N ILE A 399 -13.08 5.85 12.84
CA ILE A 399 -13.46 7.09 13.52
C ILE A 399 -13.75 6.73 14.98
N LYS A 400 -13.00 7.33 15.90
CA LYS A 400 -13.14 7.13 17.35
C LYS A 400 -13.34 8.48 18.04
N ILE A 401 -14.37 8.57 18.86
CA ILE A 401 -14.71 9.77 19.62
C ILE A 401 -14.75 9.39 21.09
N PHE A 402 -13.90 10.01 21.90
CA PHE A 402 -13.81 9.81 23.34
C PHE A 402 -14.34 11.04 24.07
N VAL A 403 -15.31 10.82 24.94
CA VAL A 403 -15.91 11.90 25.76
C VAL A 403 -16.18 11.40 27.18
N PRO A 404 -16.16 12.28 28.19
CA PRO A 404 -16.34 11.87 29.58
C PRO A 404 -17.71 11.26 29.86
N THR A 405 -18.75 11.87 29.32
CA THR A 405 -20.14 11.40 29.45
C THR A 405 -20.89 11.60 28.14
N CYS A 406 -21.79 10.71 27.77
CA CYS A 406 -22.62 10.90 26.58
C CYS A 406 -23.74 11.93 26.79
N VAL A 407 -24.19 12.14 28.01
CA VAL A 407 -25.40 12.95 28.30
C VAL A 407 -25.19 14.46 28.14
N GLN A 408 -23.98 14.95 28.39
CA GLN A 408 -23.65 16.39 28.31
C GLN A 408 -23.03 16.82 26.98
N ASN A 409 -22.87 15.87 26.05
CA ASN A 409 -22.23 16.09 24.77
C ASN A 409 -23.20 15.97 23.62
N THR A 410 -23.04 16.84 22.59
CA THR A 410 -23.82 16.78 21.36
C THR A 410 -22.99 16.10 20.29
N ILE A 411 -23.22 14.80 20.04
CA ILE A 411 -22.45 14.01 19.06
C ILE A 411 -23.42 13.46 18.02
N THR A 412 -23.63 14.22 16.98
CA THR A 412 -24.53 13.91 15.86
C THR A 412 -23.88 14.18 14.50
N PRO A 413 -22.60 13.73 14.27
CA PRO A 413 -21.95 13.97 12.99
C PRO A 413 -22.60 13.15 11.89
N THR A 414 -22.52 13.66 10.65
CA THR A 414 -22.65 12.80 9.48
C THR A 414 -21.34 12.01 9.34
N SER A 415 -21.39 10.68 9.47
CA SER A 415 -20.18 9.85 9.38
C SER A 415 -20.22 8.90 8.21
N ASN A 416 -19.07 8.71 7.54
CA ASN A 416 -18.92 7.76 6.44
C ASN A 416 -17.58 7.03 6.56
N VAL A 417 -17.66 5.71 6.74
CA VAL A 417 -16.53 4.78 6.82
C VAL A 417 -16.70 3.62 5.83
N ALA A 418 -17.38 3.84 4.72
CA ALA A 418 -17.62 2.81 3.70
C ALA A 418 -16.29 2.32 3.11
N GLY A 419 -16.26 1.05 2.71
CA GLY A 419 -15.19 0.53 1.85
C GLY A 419 -15.37 0.99 0.42
N GLY A 420 -14.29 0.99 -0.36
CA GLY A 420 -14.30 1.31 -1.78
C GLY A 420 -14.88 0.16 -2.62
N THR A 421 -15.42 0.48 -3.77
CA THR A 421 -15.90 -0.50 -4.76
C THR A 421 -14.73 -1.09 -5.55
N GLY A 422 -14.95 -2.24 -6.20
CA GLY A 422 -13.94 -2.91 -7.01
C GLY A 422 -14.42 -4.28 -7.45
N ALA A 423 -13.50 -5.17 -7.87
CA ALA A 423 -13.82 -6.57 -8.15
C ALA A 423 -14.50 -7.24 -6.95
N ASN A 424 -13.96 -6.96 -5.78
CA ASN A 424 -14.61 -7.17 -4.51
C ASN A 424 -14.60 -5.85 -3.75
N THR A 425 -15.73 -5.48 -3.19
CA THR A 425 -15.88 -4.27 -2.38
C THR A 425 -15.12 -4.42 -1.07
N GLY A 426 -14.40 -3.38 -0.66
CA GLY A 426 -13.83 -3.30 0.68
C GLY A 426 -14.92 -3.28 1.75
N LEU A 427 -14.66 -3.86 2.91
CA LEU A 427 -15.61 -3.84 4.02
C LEU A 427 -15.65 -2.46 4.67
N ILE A 428 -16.79 -2.19 5.27
CA ILE A 428 -17.01 -0.98 6.07
C ILE A 428 -16.00 -0.93 7.23
N GLY A 429 -15.53 0.27 7.54
CA GLY A 429 -14.68 0.55 8.70
C GLY A 429 -15.47 0.63 10.00
N SER A 430 -14.96 1.35 10.98
CA SER A 430 -15.63 1.51 12.28
C SER A 430 -15.83 2.97 12.65
N TYR A 431 -17.02 3.26 13.19
CA TYR A 431 -17.37 4.52 13.85
C TYR A 431 -17.82 4.21 15.27
N ASN A 432 -17.11 4.73 16.26
CA ASN A 432 -17.41 4.47 17.66
C ASN A 432 -17.36 5.76 18.47
N VAL A 433 -18.38 5.95 19.32
CA VAL A 433 -18.41 6.95 20.38
C VAL A 433 -18.23 6.21 21.68
N ILE A 434 -17.17 6.52 22.40
CA ILE A 434 -16.80 5.90 23.66
C ILE A 434 -17.05 6.93 24.77
N CYS A 435 -18.04 6.64 25.62
CA CYS A 435 -18.35 7.47 26.75
C CYS A 435 -17.91 6.73 28.01
N SER A 436 -17.06 7.36 28.80
CA SER A 436 -16.68 6.81 30.10
C SER A 436 -17.87 6.92 31.05
N VAL A 437 -18.58 5.82 31.28
CA VAL A 437 -19.53 5.74 32.38
C VAL A 437 -18.72 5.51 33.64
N THR A 438 -18.56 6.55 34.46
CA THR A 438 -17.93 6.57 35.77
C THR A 438 -16.44 6.27 35.89
N GLY A 439 -15.63 7.30 36.02
CA GLY A 439 -14.69 7.41 37.13
C GLY A 439 -13.36 6.66 37.07
N ILE A 440 -12.85 6.23 35.92
CA ILE A 440 -11.42 6.12 35.75
C ILE A 440 -11.10 6.84 34.45
N TYR A 441 -10.80 8.12 34.56
CA TYR A 441 -10.12 8.84 33.50
C TYR A 441 -8.72 8.23 33.41
N ASP A 442 -8.43 7.48 32.34
CA ASP A 442 -7.09 7.51 31.80
C ASP A 442 -6.86 8.96 31.37
N ASN A 443 -6.50 9.80 32.33
CA ASN A 443 -5.90 11.08 32.07
C ASN A 443 -4.60 10.79 31.33
N TYR A 444 -4.67 10.72 29.98
CA TYR A 444 -3.49 10.93 29.16
C TYR A 444 -3.08 12.41 29.23
N VAL A 445 -2.93 12.91 30.43
CA VAL A 445 -1.90 13.88 30.71
C VAL A 445 -0.64 13.14 30.29
N PHE A 446 0.09 13.65 29.30
CA PHE A 446 1.36 13.08 28.88
C PHE A 446 2.25 12.94 30.10
N HIS A 447 2.17 11.81 30.76
CA HIS A 447 3.03 11.48 31.88
C HIS A 447 4.44 11.43 31.32
N GLN A 448 5.18 12.51 31.46
CA GLN A 448 6.57 12.59 31.03
C GLN A 448 7.46 12.29 32.21
N ILE A 449 8.30 11.28 32.02
CA ILE A 449 9.42 11.01 32.91
C ILE A 449 10.64 11.65 32.30
N ALA A 450 11.26 12.57 33.02
CA ALA A 450 12.57 13.08 32.69
C ALA A 450 13.61 12.48 33.63
N ILE A 451 14.66 11.88 33.07
CA ILE A 451 15.78 11.30 33.84
C ILE A 451 16.98 12.24 33.70
N SER A 452 17.53 12.67 34.84
CA SER A 452 18.74 13.50 34.89
C SER A 452 19.63 13.14 36.08
N PRO A 453 20.98 13.23 35.96
CA PRO A 453 21.69 13.41 34.71
C PRO A 453 21.55 12.19 33.78
N ASN A 454 21.73 12.38 32.51
CA ASN A 454 21.85 11.32 31.53
C ASN A 454 22.87 11.74 30.45
N PRO A 455 24.07 11.16 30.40
CA PRO A 455 24.55 10.01 31.19
C PRO A 455 24.66 10.28 32.71
N ALA A 456 24.53 9.19 33.51
CA ALA A 456 24.56 9.23 34.96
C ALA A 456 25.70 8.36 35.51
N THR A 457 26.24 8.73 36.70
CA THR A 457 27.29 7.94 37.39
C THR A 457 26.71 7.12 38.55
N ASN A 458 26.36 7.73 39.67
CA ASN A 458 25.93 7.00 40.87
C ASN A 458 24.42 7.09 41.14
N GLN A 459 23.76 8.11 40.61
CA GLN A 459 22.36 8.41 40.90
C GLN A 459 21.65 9.02 39.71
N ILE A 460 20.37 8.69 39.55
CA ILE A 460 19.46 9.38 38.64
C ILE A 460 18.33 10.01 39.44
N SER A 461 17.93 11.22 39.04
CA SER A 461 16.70 11.87 39.47
C SER A 461 15.65 11.70 38.40
N ILE A 462 14.49 11.19 38.77
CA ILE A 462 13.33 11.01 37.93
C ILE A 462 12.34 12.12 38.27
N LYS A 463 12.07 13.00 37.30
CA LYS A 463 11.04 14.03 37.44
C LYS A 463 9.78 13.59 36.73
N PHE A 464 8.69 13.63 37.46
CA PHE A 464 7.36 13.28 37.00
C PHE A 464 6.62 14.58 36.63
N LYS A 465 6.24 14.75 35.37
CA LYS A 465 5.43 15.87 34.93
C LYS A 465 3.99 15.41 34.72
N TYR A 466 3.04 16.22 35.17
CA TYR A 466 1.60 15.98 34.99
C TYR A 466 1.03 14.76 35.76
N PHE A 467 1.58 14.47 36.94
CA PHE A 467 1.11 13.40 37.84
C PHE A 467 0.33 13.92 39.04
N ASP A 468 -0.06 15.18 39.07
CA ASP A 468 -0.61 15.87 40.25
C ASP A 468 -1.93 15.27 40.79
N SER A 469 -2.63 14.45 40.01
CA SER A 469 -3.85 13.76 40.39
C SER A 469 -3.68 12.25 40.62
N PHE A 470 -2.45 11.72 40.53
CA PHE A 470 -2.18 10.30 40.61
C PHE A 470 -2.02 9.84 42.04
N LYS A 471 -2.87 8.90 42.47
CA LYS A 471 -2.88 8.36 43.84
C LYS A 471 -2.66 6.84 43.92
N ASP A 472 -1.97 6.25 42.95
CA ASP A 472 -1.69 4.81 42.96
C ASP A 472 -0.52 4.49 43.90
N GLU A 473 -0.84 3.90 45.07
CA GLU A 473 0.12 3.47 46.07
C GLU A 473 0.92 2.23 45.64
N ASN A 474 0.52 1.54 44.56
CA ASN A 474 1.12 0.29 44.13
C ASN A 474 2.03 0.44 42.90
N SER A 475 2.43 1.67 42.58
CA SER A 475 3.32 1.89 41.42
C SER A 475 4.77 1.46 41.72
N THR A 476 5.43 0.84 40.71
CA THR A 476 6.82 0.36 40.84
C THR A 476 7.68 0.93 39.73
N ILE A 477 8.96 1.16 40.07
CA ILE A 477 10.01 1.52 39.12
C ILE A 477 10.94 0.32 38.99
N GLU A 478 11.12 -0.16 37.75
CA GLU A 478 12.06 -1.22 37.43
C GLU A 478 13.18 -0.63 36.55
N ILE A 479 14.43 -1.06 36.75
CA ILE A 479 15.54 -0.82 35.83
C ILE A 479 15.86 -2.15 35.15
N ILE A 480 15.98 -2.13 33.81
CA ILE A 480 16.13 -3.31 32.96
C ILE A 480 17.35 -3.11 32.08
N ASP A 481 18.19 -4.15 31.94
CA ASP A 481 19.31 -4.16 31.04
C ASP A 481 18.89 -4.41 29.57
N LEU A 482 19.85 -4.38 28.65
CA LEU A 482 19.62 -4.61 27.21
C LEU A 482 19.06 -6.01 26.89
N ASN A 483 19.25 -6.99 27.77
CA ASN A 483 18.76 -8.35 27.61
C ASN A 483 17.32 -8.53 28.16
N GLY A 484 16.72 -7.45 28.68
CA GLY A 484 15.41 -7.50 29.30
C GLY A 484 15.41 -8.01 30.75
N LYS A 485 16.60 -8.20 31.36
CA LYS A 485 16.73 -8.64 32.74
C LYS A 485 16.49 -7.45 33.69
N LYS A 486 15.59 -7.61 34.65
CA LYS A 486 15.40 -6.65 35.73
C LYS A 486 16.61 -6.65 36.66
N VAL A 487 17.28 -5.51 36.79
CA VAL A 487 18.49 -5.32 37.62
C VAL A 487 18.23 -4.52 38.89
N LEU A 488 17.16 -3.74 38.92
CA LEU A 488 16.71 -3.00 40.10
C LEU A 488 15.19 -2.85 40.12
N GLU A 489 14.57 -2.88 41.30
CA GLU A 489 13.16 -2.59 41.50
C GLU A 489 12.98 -1.79 42.78
N THR A 490 12.14 -0.76 42.71
CA THR A 490 11.78 0.05 43.89
C THR A 490 10.32 0.52 43.78
N SER A 491 9.69 0.84 44.91
CA SER A 491 8.38 1.48 44.89
C SER A 491 8.47 2.90 44.35
N SER A 492 7.47 3.31 43.57
CA SER A 492 7.38 4.69 43.07
C SER A 492 6.75 5.58 44.18
N LEU A 493 7.32 6.76 44.33
CA LEU A 493 6.81 7.80 45.24
C LEU A 493 5.93 8.83 44.51
N LEU A 494 5.37 8.49 43.35
CA LEU A 494 4.52 9.36 42.54
C LEU A 494 3.35 10.00 43.31
N HIS A 495 2.79 9.27 44.25
CA HIS A 495 1.67 9.74 45.10
C HIS A 495 2.09 10.77 46.17
N ILE A 496 3.42 10.98 46.36
CA ILE A 496 3.96 11.86 47.41
C ILE A 496 4.74 13.03 46.80
N THR A 497 5.52 12.76 45.74
CA THR A 497 6.48 13.74 45.18
C THR A 497 6.48 13.74 43.65
N ASN A 498 6.81 14.89 43.07
CA ASN A 498 7.02 15.04 41.61
C ASN A 498 8.46 14.72 41.19
N GLU A 499 9.31 14.26 42.13
CA GLU A 499 10.71 13.90 41.85
C GLU A 499 11.14 12.75 42.78
N GLN A 500 11.83 11.76 42.24
CA GLN A 500 12.38 10.63 42.98
C GLN A 500 13.82 10.37 42.53
N ASN A 501 14.72 10.22 43.50
CA ASN A 501 16.11 9.83 43.28
C ASN A 501 16.28 8.32 43.41
N ILE A 502 17.05 7.72 42.49
CA ILE A 502 17.40 6.29 42.52
C ILE A 502 18.91 6.16 42.47
N ASP A 503 19.44 5.41 43.45
CA ASP A 503 20.85 5.01 43.46
C ASP A 503 21.08 3.91 42.41
N ILE A 504 22.05 4.14 41.53
CA ILE A 504 22.46 3.23 40.45
C ILE A 504 23.97 2.91 40.55
N SER A 505 24.60 3.17 41.69
CA SER A 505 26.06 2.96 41.88
C SER A 505 26.50 1.53 41.63
N GLU A 506 25.66 0.55 41.96
CA GLU A 506 25.91 -0.89 41.77
C GLU A 506 25.75 -1.36 40.31
N LEU A 507 25.20 -0.52 39.41
CA LEU A 507 25.03 -0.89 38.01
C LEU A 507 26.34 -0.73 37.25
N GLN A 508 26.62 -1.66 36.36
CA GLN A 508 27.76 -1.55 35.44
C GLN A 508 27.51 -0.45 34.40
N SER A 509 28.58 0.12 33.84
CA SER A 509 28.46 1.07 32.73
C SER A 509 27.73 0.44 31.53
N GLY A 510 26.72 1.12 31.02
CA GLY A 510 25.91 0.58 29.93
C GLY A 510 24.60 1.35 29.68
N LEU A 511 23.82 0.86 28.73
CA LEU A 511 22.49 1.37 28.41
C LEU A 511 21.44 0.59 29.21
N TYR A 512 20.53 1.31 29.85
CA TYR A 512 19.44 0.78 30.65
C TYR A 512 18.11 1.40 30.27
N PHE A 513 17.02 0.68 30.59
CA PHE A 513 15.66 1.18 30.49
C PHE A 513 15.06 1.29 31.89
N LEU A 514 14.59 2.47 32.25
CA LEU A 514 13.73 2.68 33.41
C LEU A 514 12.30 2.42 32.97
N ARG A 515 11.61 1.55 33.70
CA ARG A 515 10.22 1.20 33.51
C ARG A 515 9.41 1.61 34.73
N LEU A 516 8.48 2.54 34.56
CA LEU A 516 7.46 2.85 35.56
C LEU A 516 6.22 2.03 35.26
N LYS A 517 5.84 1.19 36.19
CA LYS A 517 4.64 0.34 36.14
C LYS A 517 3.65 0.81 37.17
N THR A 518 2.42 1.08 36.76
CA THR A 518 1.29 1.41 37.59
C THR A 518 0.15 0.43 37.29
N ALA A 519 -0.99 0.54 37.98
CA ALA A 519 -2.18 -0.23 37.64
C ALA A 519 -2.71 0.08 36.24
N ASP A 520 -2.52 1.32 35.76
CA ASP A 520 -3.20 1.86 34.58
C ASP A 520 -2.29 2.04 33.35
N PHE A 521 -0.96 2.14 33.54
CA PHE A 521 -0.04 2.37 32.41
C PHE A 521 1.39 1.86 32.67
N LEU A 522 2.16 1.76 31.59
CA LEU A 522 3.57 1.37 31.57
C LEU A 522 4.37 2.40 30.77
N ILE A 523 5.35 3.06 31.41
CA ILE A 523 6.23 4.02 30.77
C ILE A 523 7.65 3.46 30.76
N ASN A 524 8.33 3.52 29.60
CA ASN A 524 9.74 3.15 29.47
C ASN A 524 10.56 4.36 29.03
N GLN A 525 11.66 4.61 29.74
CA GLN A 525 12.61 5.69 29.42
C GLN A 525 14.04 5.16 29.46
N LYS A 526 14.83 5.43 28.43
CA LYS A 526 16.23 4.99 28.36
C LYS A 526 17.17 5.96 29.08
N PHE A 527 18.22 5.44 29.72
CA PHE A 527 19.33 6.24 30.23
C PHE A 527 20.66 5.48 30.09
N ILE A 528 21.78 6.23 30.18
CA ILE A 528 23.14 5.69 30.08
C ILE A 528 23.79 5.79 31.45
N LYS A 529 24.32 4.69 31.98
CA LYS A 529 25.19 4.60 33.16
C LYS A 529 26.63 4.68 32.70
N GLN A 530 27.39 5.61 33.25
CA GLN A 530 28.86 5.74 33.10
C GLN A 530 29.62 5.11 34.23
#